data_5c90fa51443343e7cc034190cdee4481
#
_entry.id   5c90fa51443343e7cc034190cdee4481
#
_cell.length_a   1.000
_cell.length_b   1.000
_cell.length_c   1.000
_cell.angle_alpha   90.00
_cell.angle_beta   90.00
_cell.angle_gamma   90.00
#
_symmetry.space_group_name_H-M   'P 1'
#
loop_
_entity.id
_entity.type
_entity.pdbx_description
1 polymer ?
#
loop_
_entity_poly.entity_id
_entity_poly.type
_entity_poly.pdbx_seq_one_letter_code
_entity_poly.pdbx_strand_id
1 'polypeptide(L)'
;MQWTYGAIFLLSLVLLPLYFMGVRKKQSEPWFFLLFICVAIVNLGYTLVAFSKTVELALFANKITYLGQVLIPLCMFMIISKLCGYNYKKWVRYALIGVAVLMFAIVCTTGYLDWYYTSATIENVAGATVLRKEYGFLHPTNLIYVILYLTAMISVLCVSLKKRGVASQKQAYIMLAIVIGNVGLWCIEKNIPWEFEALSAIYLISASAFLGVWLMLQDYVHKNDIPTYTPAEKEELAVQITEMTMEAKLAKVLTFVKEDNPLSMREREILEMVIAGKKRREIAEKMHLSENTVKTYTRTLYGKLGISCREELYELLLQNNA
;
A
#
# COMPACT_ATOMS: atom_id res chain seq x y z
N MET A 1 10.68 26.37 17.21
CA MET A 1 9.54 25.48 16.87
C MET A 1 8.85 25.84 15.54
N GLN A 2 8.50 27.13 15.27
CA GLN A 2 7.83 27.50 14.00
C GLN A 2 8.60 27.08 12.71
N TRP A 3 9.94 27.20 12.69
CA TRP A 3 10.78 26.80 11.56
C TRP A 3 10.82 25.29 11.35
N THR A 4 10.57 24.48 12.39
CA THR A 4 10.46 23.03 12.28
C THR A 4 9.25 22.63 11.45
N TYR A 5 8.08 23.26 11.67
CA TYR A 5 6.90 23.03 10.85
C TYR A 5 7.13 23.44 9.38
N GLY A 6 7.80 24.60 9.16
CA GLY A 6 8.18 25.03 7.82
C GLY A 6 9.11 24.04 7.11
N ALA A 7 10.09 23.48 7.82
CA ALA A 7 10.97 22.46 7.27
C ALA A 7 10.23 21.17 6.92
N ILE A 8 9.31 20.69 7.77
CA ILE A 8 8.48 19.52 7.50
C ILE A 8 7.56 19.78 6.29
N PHE A 9 6.99 20.98 6.17
CA PHE A 9 6.21 21.35 4.98
C PHE A 9 7.05 21.28 3.71
N LEU A 10 8.25 21.88 3.69
CA LEU A 10 9.15 21.81 2.54
C LEU A 10 9.53 20.38 2.19
N LEU A 11 9.82 19.53 3.19
CA LEU A 11 10.08 18.11 2.98
C LEU A 11 8.86 17.38 2.40
N SER A 12 7.65 17.74 2.82
CA SER A 12 6.43 17.13 2.26
C SER A 12 6.22 17.45 0.77
N LEU A 13 6.69 18.61 0.31
CA LEU A 13 6.66 18.96 -1.11
C LEU A 13 7.58 18.08 -1.97
N VAL A 14 8.65 17.52 -1.39
CA VAL A 14 9.58 16.61 -2.09
C VAL A 14 8.89 15.31 -2.51
N LEU A 15 7.84 14.88 -1.81
CA LEU A 15 7.07 13.69 -2.19
C LEU A 15 6.40 13.81 -3.56
N LEU A 16 6.04 15.03 -4.00
CA LEU A 16 5.40 15.25 -5.30
C LEU A 16 6.34 14.93 -6.49
N PRO A 17 7.56 15.50 -6.60
CA PRO A 17 8.48 15.08 -7.65
C PRO A 17 8.88 13.62 -7.55
N LEU A 18 9.05 13.04 -6.35
CA LEU A 18 9.32 11.61 -6.19
C LEU A 18 8.18 10.74 -6.77
N TYR A 19 6.92 11.17 -6.62
CA TYR A 19 5.79 10.51 -7.28
C TYR A 19 5.94 10.54 -8.82
N PHE A 20 6.26 11.70 -9.40
CA PHE A 20 6.42 11.81 -10.86
C PHE A 20 7.60 11.00 -11.39
N MET A 21 8.69 10.90 -10.63
CA MET A 21 9.89 10.14 -11.04
C MET A 21 9.70 8.63 -10.89
N GLY A 22 9.06 8.19 -9.81
CA GLY A 22 8.94 6.77 -9.46
C GLY A 22 7.62 6.13 -9.89
N VAL A 23 6.51 6.69 -9.43
CA VAL A 23 5.19 6.06 -9.54
C VAL A 23 4.59 6.26 -10.93
N ARG A 24 4.63 7.48 -11.47
CA ARG A 24 4.00 7.80 -12.76
C ARG A 24 4.61 7.06 -13.93
N LYS A 25 5.91 6.77 -13.91
CA LYS A 25 6.60 6.05 -15.00
C LYS A 25 6.18 4.60 -15.13
N LYS A 26 5.82 3.94 -14.02
CA LYS A 26 5.51 2.51 -13.98
C LYS A 26 3.99 2.25 -14.04
N GLN A 27 3.20 2.90 -13.21
CA GLN A 27 1.73 2.89 -13.23
C GLN A 27 1.19 4.13 -12.52
N SER A 28 0.37 4.95 -13.21
CA SER A 28 -0.24 6.13 -12.62
C SER A 28 -1.26 5.74 -11.54
N GLU A 29 -0.95 6.04 -10.29
CA GLU A 29 -1.84 5.84 -9.13
C GLU A 29 -2.31 7.16 -8.56
N PRO A 30 -3.51 7.63 -8.92
CA PRO A 30 -3.99 8.94 -8.51
C PRO A 30 -4.14 9.08 -6.99
N TRP A 31 -4.35 7.97 -6.25
CA TRP A 31 -4.49 8.01 -4.80
C TRP A 31 -3.18 8.34 -4.08
N PHE A 32 -2.02 7.94 -4.62
CA PHE A 32 -0.72 8.39 -4.09
C PHE A 32 -0.50 9.86 -4.32
N PHE A 33 -0.82 10.34 -5.51
CA PHE A 33 -0.72 11.77 -5.82
C PHE A 33 -1.58 12.61 -4.87
N LEU A 34 -2.84 12.19 -4.68
CA LEU A 34 -3.75 12.84 -3.75
C LEU A 34 -3.24 12.76 -2.30
N LEU A 35 -2.70 11.61 -1.87
CA LEU A 35 -2.10 11.45 -0.54
C LEU A 35 -0.99 12.47 -0.30
N PHE A 36 -0.07 12.63 -1.25
CA PHE A 36 1.06 13.56 -1.09
C PHE A 36 0.61 15.02 -1.10
N ILE A 37 -0.39 15.38 -1.91
CA ILE A 37 -1.03 16.70 -1.85
C ILE A 37 -1.66 16.92 -0.46
N CYS A 38 -2.40 15.95 0.06
CA CYS A 38 -3.03 16.05 1.38
C CYS A 38 -2.00 16.22 2.50
N VAL A 39 -0.89 15.46 2.46
CA VAL A 39 0.21 15.61 3.44
C VAL A 39 0.85 17.00 3.35
N ALA A 40 1.05 17.53 2.14
CA ALA A 40 1.57 18.88 1.97
C ALA A 40 0.58 19.95 2.49
N ILE A 41 -0.73 19.79 2.24
CA ILE A 41 -1.77 20.69 2.75
C ILE A 41 -1.82 20.65 4.29
N VAL A 42 -1.73 19.48 4.92
CA VAL A 42 -1.68 19.35 6.38
C VAL A 42 -0.49 20.11 6.94
N ASN A 43 0.69 19.89 6.39
CA ASN A 43 1.92 20.52 6.87
C ASN A 43 1.95 22.03 6.59
N LEU A 44 1.35 22.48 5.49
CA LEU A 44 1.09 23.90 5.25
C LEU A 44 0.19 24.49 6.35
N GLY A 45 -0.91 23.81 6.68
CA GLY A 45 -1.83 24.24 7.72
C GLY A 45 -1.16 24.36 9.09
N TYR A 46 -0.38 23.37 9.51
CA TYR A 46 0.42 23.46 10.76
C TYR A 46 1.43 24.60 10.73
N THR A 47 2.10 24.81 9.58
CA THR A 47 3.02 25.93 9.42
C THR A 47 2.29 27.26 9.58
N LEU A 48 1.15 27.43 8.91
CA LEU A 48 0.35 28.65 9.03
C LEU A 48 -0.18 28.89 10.44
N VAL A 49 -0.60 27.86 11.17
CA VAL A 49 -0.95 27.97 12.60
C VAL A 49 0.24 28.49 13.40
N ALA A 50 1.43 27.90 13.22
CA ALA A 50 2.64 28.25 13.96
C ALA A 50 3.08 29.72 13.75
N PHE A 51 2.75 30.31 12.59
CA PHE A 51 3.03 31.73 12.28
C PHE A 51 1.84 32.68 12.53
N SER A 52 0.66 32.18 12.94
CA SER A 52 -0.52 32.98 13.17
C SER A 52 -0.35 33.93 14.36
N LYS A 53 -0.86 35.16 14.22
CA LYS A 53 -0.82 36.17 15.27
C LYS A 53 -2.19 36.44 15.90
N THR A 54 -3.26 35.91 15.32
CA THR A 54 -4.64 36.06 15.81
C THR A 54 -5.34 34.71 15.84
N VAL A 55 -6.35 34.58 16.69
CA VAL A 55 -7.16 33.36 16.81
C VAL A 55 -7.87 33.06 15.49
N GLU A 56 -8.36 34.07 14.78
CA GLU A 56 -9.06 33.91 13.50
C GLU A 56 -8.16 33.29 12.44
N LEU A 57 -6.91 33.80 12.31
CA LEU A 57 -5.92 33.25 11.37
C LEU A 57 -5.54 31.82 11.75
N ALA A 58 -5.38 31.56 13.06
CA ALA A 58 -5.06 30.21 13.53
C ALA A 58 -6.21 29.22 13.27
N LEU A 59 -7.47 29.63 13.45
CA LEU A 59 -8.63 28.81 13.11
C LEU A 59 -8.75 28.58 11.60
N PHE A 60 -8.50 29.60 10.79
CA PHE A 60 -8.47 29.44 9.34
C PHE A 60 -7.37 28.45 8.89
N ALA A 61 -6.16 28.61 9.40
CA ALA A 61 -5.05 27.72 9.15
C ALA A 61 -5.35 26.26 9.62
N ASN A 62 -6.02 26.12 10.75
CA ASN A 62 -6.46 24.82 11.27
C ASN A 62 -7.50 24.16 10.35
N LYS A 63 -8.38 24.91 9.68
CA LYS A 63 -9.30 24.37 8.66
C LYS A 63 -8.50 23.83 7.45
N ILE A 64 -7.42 24.51 7.04
CA ILE A 64 -6.52 24.02 5.99
C ILE A 64 -5.88 22.68 6.43
N THR A 65 -5.42 22.57 7.67
CA THR A 65 -4.90 21.31 8.23
C THR A 65 -5.93 20.20 8.09
N TYR A 66 -7.18 20.42 8.52
CA TYR A 66 -8.24 19.41 8.45
C TYR A 66 -8.65 19.04 7.03
N LEU A 67 -8.53 19.94 6.05
CA LEU A 67 -8.79 19.62 4.65
C LEU A 67 -7.92 18.45 4.18
N GLY A 68 -6.64 18.48 4.51
CA GLY A 68 -5.75 17.34 4.21
C GLY A 68 -5.99 16.14 5.12
N GLN A 69 -6.14 16.35 6.44
CA GLN A 69 -6.30 15.27 7.42
C GLN A 69 -7.50 14.37 7.15
N VAL A 70 -8.63 14.92 6.73
CA VAL A 70 -9.86 14.15 6.44
C VAL A 70 -9.67 13.25 5.20
N LEU A 71 -8.87 13.67 4.23
CA LEU A 71 -8.66 12.89 3.01
C LEU A 71 -7.57 11.83 3.14
N ILE A 72 -6.61 11.98 4.05
CA ILE A 72 -5.49 11.03 4.24
C ILE A 72 -5.98 9.60 4.51
N PRO A 73 -6.89 9.31 5.48
CA PRO A 73 -7.36 7.94 5.73
C PRO A 73 -8.04 7.31 4.51
N LEU A 74 -8.81 8.10 3.75
CA LEU A 74 -9.42 7.67 2.50
C LEU A 74 -8.36 7.27 1.47
N CYS A 75 -7.34 8.11 1.25
CA CYS A 75 -6.26 7.82 0.30
C CYS A 75 -5.52 6.53 0.70
N MET A 76 -5.14 6.40 1.97
CA MET A 76 -4.47 5.22 2.49
C MET A 76 -5.31 3.94 2.31
N PHE A 77 -6.60 4.00 2.63
CA PHE A 77 -7.54 2.90 2.43
C PHE A 77 -7.63 2.49 0.96
N MET A 78 -7.74 3.44 0.04
CA MET A 78 -7.83 3.16 -1.40
C MET A 78 -6.53 2.56 -1.95
N ILE A 79 -5.36 3.04 -1.50
CA ILE A 79 -4.06 2.49 -1.86
C ILE A 79 -3.93 1.05 -1.37
N ILE A 80 -4.19 0.78 -0.08
CA ILE A 80 -4.13 -0.55 0.51
C ILE A 80 -5.08 -1.50 -0.20
N SER A 81 -6.32 -1.08 -0.43
CA SER A 81 -7.34 -1.89 -1.11
C SER A 81 -6.89 -2.30 -2.51
N LYS A 82 -6.31 -1.36 -3.27
CA LYS A 82 -5.79 -1.65 -4.61
C LYS A 82 -4.58 -2.59 -4.57
N LEU A 83 -3.65 -2.41 -3.64
CA LEU A 83 -2.53 -3.31 -3.42
C LEU A 83 -2.97 -4.73 -3.05
N CYS A 84 -4.12 -4.86 -2.39
CA CYS A 84 -4.77 -6.14 -2.06
C CYS A 84 -5.65 -6.69 -3.18
N GLY A 85 -5.64 -6.10 -4.39
CA GLY A 85 -6.42 -6.55 -5.54
C GLY A 85 -7.91 -6.15 -5.53
N TYR A 86 -8.33 -5.30 -4.59
CA TYR A 86 -9.72 -4.82 -4.56
C TYR A 86 -9.90 -3.60 -5.45
N ASN A 87 -10.87 -3.68 -6.37
CA ASN A 87 -11.24 -2.58 -7.24
C ASN A 87 -12.69 -2.18 -7.00
N TYR A 88 -12.90 -1.05 -6.31
CA TYR A 88 -14.25 -0.60 -5.97
C TYR A 88 -14.94 0.07 -7.15
N LYS A 89 -16.26 -0.15 -7.26
CA LYS A 89 -17.14 0.54 -8.22
C LYS A 89 -17.07 2.06 -8.02
N LYS A 90 -17.30 2.82 -9.08
CA LYS A 90 -17.23 4.29 -9.05
C LYS A 90 -18.11 4.90 -7.96
N TRP A 91 -19.33 4.39 -7.77
CA TRP A 91 -20.28 4.91 -6.78
C TRP A 91 -19.75 4.78 -5.33
N VAL A 92 -19.04 3.66 -4.99
CA VAL A 92 -18.42 3.48 -3.66
C VAL A 92 -17.37 4.55 -3.42
N ARG A 93 -16.52 4.82 -4.41
CA ARG A 93 -15.49 5.88 -4.32
C ARG A 93 -16.11 7.24 -4.09
N TYR A 94 -17.17 7.58 -4.83
CA TYR A 94 -17.88 8.85 -4.64
C TYR A 94 -18.58 8.94 -3.28
N ALA A 95 -19.17 7.84 -2.78
CA ALA A 95 -19.76 7.80 -1.46
C ALA A 95 -18.71 8.06 -0.35
N LEU A 96 -17.53 7.44 -0.44
CA LEU A 96 -16.44 7.66 0.52
C LEU A 96 -15.92 9.10 0.46
N ILE A 97 -15.80 9.69 -0.73
CA ILE A 97 -15.45 11.11 -0.89
C ILE A 97 -16.55 11.99 -0.28
N GLY A 98 -17.83 11.66 -0.49
CA GLY A 98 -18.95 12.38 0.12
C GLY A 98 -18.90 12.38 1.64
N VAL A 99 -18.55 11.25 2.26
CA VAL A 99 -18.34 11.17 3.72
C VAL A 99 -17.17 12.05 4.16
N ALA A 100 -16.07 12.08 3.41
CA ALA A 100 -14.93 12.95 3.71
C ALA A 100 -15.30 14.44 3.61
N VAL A 101 -16.06 14.83 2.58
CA VAL A 101 -16.57 16.19 2.41
C VAL A 101 -17.51 16.58 3.58
N LEU A 102 -18.40 15.67 4.00
CA LEU A 102 -19.27 15.90 5.14
C LEU A 102 -18.46 16.11 6.43
N MET A 103 -17.44 15.29 6.67
CA MET A 103 -16.55 15.47 7.82
C MET A 103 -15.82 16.81 7.79
N PHE A 104 -15.33 17.22 6.62
CA PHE A 104 -14.71 18.53 6.45
C PHE A 104 -15.72 19.69 6.71
N ALA A 105 -16.95 19.55 6.23
CA ALA A 105 -18.00 20.53 6.47
C ALA A 105 -18.29 20.71 7.98
N ILE A 106 -18.29 19.61 8.76
CA ILE A 106 -18.43 19.67 10.24
C ILE A 106 -17.26 20.46 10.84
N VAL A 107 -16.03 20.23 10.42
CA VAL A 107 -14.86 20.99 10.90
C VAL A 107 -14.96 22.47 10.51
N CYS A 108 -15.50 22.79 9.33
CA CYS A 108 -15.67 24.17 8.87
C CYS A 108 -16.63 25.00 9.73
N THR A 109 -17.45 24.37 10.59
CA THR A 109 -18.30 25.06 11.55
C THR A 109 -17.51 25.79 12.64
N THR A 110 -16.22 25.44 12.84
CA THR A 110 -15.35 26.08 13.83
C THR A 110 -15.25 27.59 13.64
N GLY A 111 -15.41 28.33 14.70
CA GLY A 111 -15.41 29.81 14.70
C GLY A 111 -16.74 30.45 14.30
N TYR A 112 -17.77 29.65 13.93
CA TYR A 112 -19.14 30.11 13.65
C TYR A 112 -20.16 29.44 14.53
N LEU A 113 -19.98 28.13 14.83
CA LEU A 113 -20.86 27.32 15.65
C LEU A 113 -20.01 26.54 16.67
N ASP A 114 -20.50 26.40 17.88
CA ASP A 114 -19.84 25.71 19.01
C ASP A 114 -19.94 24.17 18.89
N TRP A 115 -20.18 23.66 17.67
CA TRP A 115 -20.43 22.23 17.45
C TRP A 115 -19.14 21.40 17.47
N TYR A 116 -18.09 21.89 16.82
CA TYR A 116 -16.82 21.16 16.71
C TYR A 116 -15.80 21.66 17.75
N TYR A 117 -15.66 22.98 17.93
CA TYR A 117 -14.95 23.62 19.05
C TYR A 117 -15.90 24.60 19.75
N THR A 118 -15.92 24.56 21.08
CA THR A 118 -16.68 25.51 21.90
C THR A 118 -15.91 26.81 22.15
N SER A 119 -14.58 26.70 22.29
CA SER A 119 -13.70 27.87 22.38
C SER A 119 -12.33 27.55 21.75
N ALA A 120 -11.61 28.60 21.37
CA ALA A 120 -10.25 28.47 20.91
C ALA A 120 -9.43 29.69 21.31
N THR A 121 -8.22 29.45 21.81
CA THR A 121 -7.26 30.49 22.20
C THR A 121 -5.90 30.18 21.56
N ILE A 122 -5.06 31.19 21.45
CA ILE A 122 -3.69 31.04 20.97
C ILE A 122 -2.69 31.24 22.11
N GLU A 123 -1.66 30.45 22.13
CA GLU A 123 -0.55 30.53 23.08
C GLU A 123 0.76 30.52 22.31
N ASN A 124 1.76 31.26 22.76
CA ASN A 124 3.08 31.19 22.14
C ASN A 124 3.96 30.22 22.95
N VAL A 125 4.36 29.15 22.28
CA VAL A 125 5.20 28.09 22.87
C VAL A 125 6.48 27.94 22.03
N ALA A 126 7.63 28.18 22.66
CA ALA A 126 8.95 28.07 22.02
C ALA A 126 9.04 28.81 20.65
N GLY A 127 8.41 29.98 20.55
CA GLY A 127 8.40 30.83 19.37
C GLY A 127 7.45 30.40 18.26
N ALA A 128 6.53 29.48 18.53
CA ALA A 128 5.44 29.12 17.62
C ALA A 128 4.09 29.36 18.28
N THR A 129 3.11 29.75 17.48
CA THR A 129 1.71 29.83 17.95
C THR A 129 1.11 28.43 17.99
N VAL A 130 0.54 28.08 19.13
CA VAL A 130 -0.21 26.84 19.37
C VAL A 130 -1.68 27.21 19.60
N LEU A 131 -2.58 26.52 18.91
CA LEU A 131 -4.02 26.71 19.04
C LEU A 131 -4.54 25.78 20.15
N ARG A 132 -4.91 26.35 21.31
CA ARG A 132 -5.59 25.63 22.38
C ARG A 132 -7.09 25.59 22.09
N LYS A 133 -7.68 24.40 22.17
CA LYS A 133 -9.03 24.11 21.67
C LYS A 133 -9.84 23.47 22.81
N GLU A 134 -11.05 23.95 23.03
CA GLU A 134 -12.05 23.23 23.80
C GLU A 134 -13.00 22.53 22.81
N TYR A 135 -13.28 21.28 23.08
CA TYR A 135 -13.95 20.42 22.10
C TYR A 135 -15.47 20.44 22.28
N GLY A 136 -16.19 20.67 21.17
CA GLY A 136 -17.63 20.58 21.10
C GLY A 136 -18.15 19.14 20.93
N PHE A 137 -19.48 18.98 20.93
CA PHE A 137 -20.12 17.67 20.91
C PHE A 137 -19.92 16.89 19.62
N LEU A 138 -19.59 17.53 18.49
CA LEU A 138 -19.28 16.86 17.22
C LEU A 138 -17.80 16.50 17.06
N HIS A 139 -16.91 16.95 17.94
CA HIS A 139 -15.50 16.63 17.85
C HIS A 139 -15.19 15.12 17.83
N PRO A 140 -15.89 14.25 18.62
CA PRO A 140 -15.67 12.80 18.59
C PRO A 140 -15.94 12.14 17.23
N THR A 141 -16.71 12.78 16.34
CA THR A 141 -17.00 12.24 15.01
C THR A 141 -15.73 12.04 14.18
N ASN A 142 -14.72 12.92 14.33
CA ASN A 142 -13.44 12.76 13.65
C ASN A 142 -12.68 11.52 14.15
N LEU A 143 -12.72 11.24 15.44
CA LEU A 143 -12.13 10.03 16.00
C LEU A 143 -12.82 8.77 15.46
N ILE A 144 -14.16 8.75 15.46
CA ILE A 144 -14.95 7.64 14.91
C ILE A 144 -14.61 7.43 13.43
N TYR A 145 -14.53 8.51 12.65
CA TYR A 145 -14.15 8.48 11.24
C TYR A 145 -12.79 7.81 11.02
N VAL A 146 -11.75 8.21 11.75
CA VAL A 146 -10.41 7.62 11.66
C VAL A 146 -10.41 6.16 12.08
N ILE A 147 -11.09 5.79 13.17
CA ILE A 147 -11.19 4.39 13.65
C ILE A 147 -11.88 3.50 12.61
N LEU A 148 -12.93 3.98 11.95
CA LEU A 148 -13.62 3.23 10.90
C LEU A 148 -12.69 2.92 9.72
N TYR A 149 -11.90 3.90 9.25
CA TYR A 149 -10.91 3.67 8.20
C TYR A 149 -9.79 2.72 8.63
N LEU A 150 -9.28 2.85 9.86
CA LEU A 150 -8.27 1.94 10.40
C LEU A 150 -8.79 0.50 10.45
N THR A 151 -10.01 0.30 10.97
CA THR A 151 -10.65 -1.01 11.02
C THR A 151 -10.85 -1.59 9.62
N ALA A 152 -11.28 -0.77 8.66
CA ALA A 152 -11.43 -1.18 7.27
C ALA A 152 -10.09 -1.58 6.63
N MET A 153 -9.02 -0.80 6.84
CA MET A 153 -7.68 -1.11 6.33
C MET A 153 -7.14 -2.44 6.90
N ILE A 154 -7.25 -2.63 8.21
CA ILE A 154 -6.83 -3.87 8.89
C ILE A 154 -7.65 -5.06 8.36
N SER A 155 -8.97 -4.90 8.21
CA SER A 155 -9.85 -5.95 7.70
C SER A 155 -9.48 -6.37 6.28
N VAL A 156 -9.23 -5.41 5.39
CA VAL A 156 -8.78 -5.68 4.00
C VAL A 156 -7.47 -6.42 3.99
N LEU A 157 -6.48 -6.00 4.78
CA LEU A 157 -5.18 -6.66 4.89
C LEU A 157 -5.31 -8.10 5.45
N CYS A 158 -6.07 -8.30 6.53
CA CYS A 158 -6.29 -9.63 7.11
C CYS A 158 -6.99 -10.60 6.15
N VAL A 159 -8.03 -10.12 5.45
CA VAL A 159 -8.72 -10.94 4.44
C VAL A 159 -7.79 -11.29 3.28
N SER A 160 -6.99 -10.33 2.83
CA SER A 160 -6.04 -10.51 1.74
C SER A 160 -4.94 -11.51 2.09
N LEU A 161 -4.41 -11.45 3.32
CA LEU A 161 -3.44 -12.42 3.85
C LEU A 161 -4.01 -13.84 3.87
N LYS A 162 -5.27 -14.01 4.32
CA LYS A 162 -5.95 -15.33 4.32
C LYS A 162 -6.16 -15.89 2.93
N LYS A 163 -6.54 -15.05 1.97
CA LYS A 163 -6.81 -15.45 0.58
C LYS A 163 -5.56 -15.60 -0.29
N ARG A 164 -4.36 -15.33 0.23
CA ARG A 164 -3.11 -15.23 -0.54
C ARG A 164 -3.21 -14.32 -1.76
N GLY A 165 -4.10 -13.34 -1.69
CA GLY A 165 -4.40 -12.40 -2.79
C GLY A 165 -3.43 -11.22 -2.90
N VAL A 166 -2.36 -11.20 -2.10
CA VAL A 166 -1.31 -10.18 -2.17
C VAL A 166 -0.11 -10.76 -2.90
N ALA A 167 0.49 -10.01 -3.79
CA ALA A 167 1.66 -10.41 -4.56
C ALA A 167 2.82 -10.91 -3.67
N SER A 168 2.91 -10.41 -2.42
CA SER A 168 3.84 -10.92 -1.41
C SER A 168 3.27 -10.77 0.00
N GLN A 169 3.25 -11.87 0.75
CA GLN A 169 2.84 -11.84 2.17
C GLN A 169 3.71 -10.88 3.00
N LYS A 170 5.02 -10.79 2.70
CA LYS A 170 5.93 -9.86 3.39
C LYS A 170 5.49 -8.41 3.26
N GLN A 171 5.04 -8.01 2.09
CA GLN A 171 4.59 -6.64 1.82
C GLN A 171 3.28 -6.32 2.54
N ALA A 172 2.35 -7.28 2.61
CA ALA A 172 1.13 -7.12 3.40
C ALA A 172 1.43 -6.94 4.90
N TYR A 173 2.39 -7.70 5.45
CA TYR A 173 2.82 -7.51 6.84
C TYR A 173 3.48 -6.14 7.06
N ILE A 174 4.29 -5.65 6.12
CA ILE A 174 4.88 -4.30 6.21
C ILE A 174 3.78 -3.23 6.20
N MET A 175 2.80 -3.33 5.29
CA MET A 175 1.66 -2.39 5.26
C MET A 175 0.86 -2.43 6.57
N LEU A 176 0.61 -3.63 7.11
CA LEU A 176 -0.06 -3.78 8.39
C LEU A 176 0.73 -3.13 9.53
N ALA A 177 2.05 -3.31 9.55
CA ALA A 177 2.92 -2.68 10.53
C ALA A 177 2.91 -1.15 10.43
N ILE A 178 2.87 -0.58 9.21
CA ILE A 178 2.74 0.87 9.01
C ILE A 178 1.41 1.37 9.56
N VAL A 179 0.29 0.68 9.27
CA VAL A 179 -1.04 1.08 9.76
C VAL A 179 -1.10 1.02 11.28
N ILE A 180 -0.65 -0.08 11.89
CA ILE A 180 -0.63 -0.25 13.36
C ILE A 180 0.34 0.75 14.01
N GLY A 181 1.51 0.98 13.39
CA GLY A 181 2.50 1.95 13.86
C GLY A 181 1.93 3.37 13.90
N ASN A 182 1.15 3.77 12.88
CA ASN A 182 0.47 5.07 12.86
C ASN A 182 -0.54 5.21 14.03
N VAL A 183 -1.30 4.15 14.30
CA VAL A 183 -2.24 4.12 15.44
C VAL A 183 -1.46 4.26 16.76
N GLY A 184 -0.37 3.51 16.90
CA GLY A 184 0.48 3.58 18.09
C GLY A 184 1.06 4.97 18.32
N LEU A 185 1.61 5.59 17.29
CA LEU A 185 2.15 6.96 17.36
C LEU A 185 1.06 7.98 17.70
N TRP A 186 -0.12 7.85 17.11
CA TRP A 186 -1.26 8.70 17.42
C TRP A 186 -1.74 8.52 18.88
N CYS A 187 -1.79 7.28 19.38
CA CYS A 187 -2.11 7.00 20.78
C CYS A 187 -1.06 7.61 21.73
N ILE A 188 0.22 7.53 21.37
CA ILE A 188 1.31 8.12 22.15
C ILE A 188 1.14 9.63 22.20
N GLU A 189 0.90 10.29 21.08
CA GLU A 189 0.70 11.74 21.02
C GLU A 189 -0.49 12.21 21.86
N LYS A 190 -1.58 11.44 21.87
CA LYS A 190 -2.77 11.76 22.70
C LYS A 190 -2.52 11.66 24.21
N ASN A 191 -1.60 10.80 24.63
CA ASN A 191 -1.34 10.52 26.05
C ASN A 191 -0.13 11.29 26.61
N ILE A 192 0.75 11.79 25.75
CA ILE A 192 1.90 12.59 26.19
C ILE A 192 1.60 14.05 25.88
N PRO A 193 1.70 14.96 26.88
CA PRO A 193 1.49 16.40 26.68
C PRO A 193 2.70 17.02 25.98
N TRP A 194 2.80 16.79 24.68
CA TRP A 194 3.85 17.38 23.85
C TRP A 194 3.42 18.78 23.41
N GLU A 195 4.36 19.70 23.45
CA GLU A 195 4.16 21.06 22.94
C GLU A 195 4.18 21.10 21.40
N PHE A 196 4.81 20.10 20.78
CA PHE A 196 4.92 19.94 19.32
C PHE A 196 3.85 18.98 18.79
N GLU A 197 3.10 19.40 17.79
CA GLU A 197 2.14 18.53 17.09
C GLU A 197 2.88 17.51 16.20
N ALA A 198 3.16 16.33 16.75
CA ALA A 198 3.94 15.29 16.07
C ALA A 198 3.22 14.69 14.84
N LEU A 199 1.90 14.84 14.73
CA LEU A 199 1.09 14.39 13.59
C LEU A 199 1.63 14.89 12.25
N SER A 200 2.19 16.10 12.20
CA SER A 200 2.82 16.67 11.01
C SER A 200 3.94 15.79 10.48
N ALA A 201 4.84 15.34 11.34
CA ALA A 201 5.94 14.45 10.98
C ALA A 201 5.45 13.01 10.71
N ILE A 202 4.48 12.52 11.49
CA ILE A 202 3.90 11.17 11.36
C ILE A 202 3.29 10.98 9.97
N TYR A 203 2.54 11.94 9.46
CA TYR A 203 1.95 11.87 8.12
C TYR A 203 3.03 11.82 7.03
N LEU A 204 4.11 12.60 7.15
CA LEU A 204 5.21 12.60 6.20
C LEU A 204 5.93 11.25 6.19
N ILE A 205 6.26 10.70 7.36
CA ILE A 205 6.94 9.41 7.51
C ILE A 205 6.06 8.28 6.92
N SER A 206 4.76 8.29 7.23
CA SER A 206 3.82 7.29 6.75
C SER A 206 3.66 7.32 5.24
N ALA A 207 3.51 8.50 4.65
CA ALA A 207 3.40 8.65 3.21
C ALA A 207 4.68 8.18 2.50
N SER A 208 5.86 8.48 3.07
CA SER A 208 7.15 8.01 2.57
C SER A 208 7.29 6.48 2.66
N ALA A 209 6.84 5.88 3.77
CA ALA A 209 6.85 4.44 3.95
C ALA A 209 5.91 3.72 2.96
N PHE A 210 4.71 4.25 2.74
CA PHE A 210 3.80 3.74 1.72
C PHE A 210 4.38 3.83 0.31
N LEU A 211 5.06 4.92 -0.03
CA LEU A 211 5.77 5.05 -1.30
C LEU A 211 6.87 4.01 -1.43
N GLY A 212 7.66 3.77 -0.39
CA GLY A 212 8.70 2.75 -0.38
C GLY A 212 8.16 1.35 -0.63
N VAL A 213 7.06 0.97 0.05
CA VAL A 213 6.38 -0.32 -0.18
C VAL A 213 5.86 -0.43 -1.60
N TRP A 214 5.25 0.64 -2.13
CA TRP A 214 4.77 0.66 -3.51
C TRP A 214 5.89 0.46 -4.52
N LEU A 215 7.02 1.15 -4.37
CA LEU A 215 8.17 1.00 -5.27
C LEU A 215 8.76 -0.41 -5.21
N MET A 216 8.87 -1.00 -4.01
CA MET A 216 9.30 -2.39 -3.85
C MET A 216 8.35 -3.38 -4.53
N LEU A 217 7.04 -3.14 -4.47
CA LEU A 217 6.03 -3.96 -5.16
C LEU A 217 6.17 -3.88 -6.67
N GLN A 218 6.37 -2.67 -7.20
CA GLN A 218 6.56 -2.46 -8.63
C GLN A 218 7.81 -3.15 -9.14
N ASP A 219 8.91 -3.10 -8.39
CA ASP A 219 10.15 -3.77 -8.76
C ASP A 219 10.00 -5.30 -8.68
N TYR A 220 9.24 -5.83 -7.72
CA TYR A 220 8.94 -7.25 -7.63
C TYR A 220 8.09 -7.73 -8.81
N VAL A 221 7.03 -7.01 -9.16
CA VAL A 221 6.17 -7.33 -10.31
C VAL A 221 6.96 -7.23 -11.62
N HIS A 222 7.80 -6.19 -11.77
CA HIS A 222 8.57 -5.98 -12.99
C HIS A 222 9.73 -7.00 -13.16
N LYS A 223 10.33 -7.47 -12.07
CA LYS A 223 11.35 -8.53 -12.13
C LYS A 223 10.78 -9.90 -12.46
N ASN A 224 9.50 -10.12 -12.16
CA ASN A 224 8.84 -11.39 -12.40
C ASN A 224 7.98 -11.39 -13.66
N ASP A 225 7.93 -10.31 -14.45
CA ASP A 225 7.14 -10.08 -15.69
C ASP A 225 6.01 -11.11 -15.93
N ILE A 226 5.22 -11.36 -14.87
CA ILE A 226 4.09 -12.28 -14.94
C ILE A 226 2.93 -11.49 -15.55
N PRO A 227 2.51 -11.80 -16.80
CA PRO A 227 1.38 -11.14 -17.41
C PRO A 227 0.13 -11.34 -16.53
N THR A 228 -0.53 -10.26 -16.14
CA THR A 228 -1.76 -10.34 -15.34
C THR A 228 -2.93 -10.66 -16.27
N TYR A 229 -3.14 -11.94 -16.54
CA TYR A 229 -4.26 -12.41 -17.35
C TYR A 229 -5.60 -12.23 -16.65
N THR A 230 -6.62 -11.79 -17.38
CA THR A 230 -8.01 -11.80 -16.91
C THR A 230 -8.52 -13.23 -16.71
N PRO A 231 -9.57 -13.47 -15.92
CA PRO A 231 -10.13 -14.81 -15.74
C PRO A 231 -10.49 -15.51 -17.05
N ALA A 232 -11.01 -14.78 -18.03
CA ALA A 232 -11.34 -15.32 -19.35
C ALA A 232 -10.10 -15.69 -20.17
N GLU A 233 -9.07 -14.83 -20.17
CA GLU A 233 -7.79 -15.13 -20.82
C GLU A 233 -7.09 -16.34 -20.16
N LYS A 234 -7.20 -16.51 -18.85
CA LYS A 234 -6.66 -17.69 -18.15
C LYS A 234 -7.34 -18.99 -18.56
N GLU A 235 -8.62 -18.95 -18.81
CA GLU A 235 -9.41 -20.10 -19.24
C GLU A 235 -9.06 -20.50 -20.71
N GLU A 236 -8.97 -19.53 -21.59
CA GLU A 236 -8.52 -19.73 -22.98
C GLU A 236 -7.09 -20.28 -23.08
N LEU A 237 -6.19 -19.70 -22.30
CA LEU A 237 -4.80 -20.12 -22.22
C LEU A 237 -4.64 -21.51 -21.58
N ALA A 238 -5.48 -21.87 -20.59
CA ALA A 238 -5.47 -23.21 -20.00
C ALA A 238 -5.89 -24.28 -21.04
N VAL A 239 -6.81 -23.95 -21.94
CA VAL A 239 -7.18 -24.81 -23.09
C VAL A 239 -5.98 -24.99 -24.03
N GLN A 240 -5.31 -23.89 -24.40
CA GLN A 240 -4.11 -23.93 -25.27
C GLN A 240 -2.99 -24.78 -24.67
N ILE A 241 -2.72 -24.67 -23.35
CA ILE A 241 -1.73 -25.53 -22.67
C ILE A 241 -2.16 -27.00 -22.73
N THR A 242 -3.42 -27.29 -22.60
CA THR A 242 -3.92 -28.68 -22.64
C THR A 242 -3.68 -29.30 -23.99
N GLU A 243 -3.79 -28.53 -25.07
CA GLU A 243 -3.56 -28.97 -26.46
C GLU A 243 -2.08 -29.08 -26.83
N MET A 244 -1.17 -28.44 -26.11
CA MET A 244 0.28 -28.53 -26.38
C MET A 244 0.82 -29.94 -26.07
N THR A 245 1.66 -30.45 -26.93
CA THR A 245 2.43 -31.68 -26.67
C THR A 245 3.41 -31.49 -25.51
N MET A 246 3.81 -32.58 -24.85
CA MET A 246 4.76 -32.51 -23.74
C MET A 246 6.10 -31.92 -24.18
N GLU A 247 6.55 -32.28 -25.41
CA GLU A 247 7.79 -31.76 -25.98
C GLU A 247 7.74 -30.24 -26.19
N ALA A 248 6.62 -29.74 -26.70
CA ALA A 248 6.40 -28.29 -26.89
C ALA A 248 6.37 -27.53 -25.53
N LYS A 249 5.74 -28.11 -24.53
CA LYS A 249 5.74 -27.56 -23.15
C LYS A 249 7.16 -27.48 -22.58
N LEU A 250 7.92 -28.56 -22.72
CA LEU A 250 9.28 -28.63 -22.21
C LEU A 250 10.20 -27.66 -22.97
N ALA A 251 10.15 -27.64 -24.31
CA ALA A 251 10.92 -26.71 -25.09
C ALA A 251 10.67 -25.27 -24.70
N LYS A 252 9.40 -24.91 -24.48
CA LYS A 252 9.00 -23.56 -24.07
C LYS A 252 9.54 -23.18 -22.69
N VAL A 253 9.48 -24.08 -21.70
CA VAL A 253 10.02 -23.79 -20.36
C VAL A 253 11.55 -23.70 -20.40
N LEU A 254 12.21 -24.48 -21.24
CA LEU A 254 13.67 -24.44 -21.36
C LEU A 254 14.20 -23.10 -21.91
N THR A 255 13.41 -22.33 -22.66
CA THR A 255 13.83 -20.99 -23.12
C THR A 255 14.04 -19.98 -21.96
N PHE A 256 13.46 -20.23 -20.79
CA PHE A 256 13.62 -19.40 -19.59
C PHE A 256 14.83 -19.80 -18.74
N VAL A 257 15.50 -20.91 -19.05
CA VAL A 257 16.71 -21.35 -18.36
C VAL A 257 17.91 -20.59 -18.90
N LYS A 258 18.68 -19.98 -18.01
CA LYS A 258 19.90 -19.26 -18.39
C LYS A 258 20.97 -20.21 -18.91
N GLU A 259 21.68 -19.82 -19.97
CA GLU A 259 22.75 -20.59 -20.58
C GLU A 259 23.93 -20.91 -19.63
N ASP A 260 24.21 -20.00 -18.71
CA ASP A 260 25.25 -20.12 -17.69
C ASP A 260 24.90 -21.10 -16.55
N ASN A 261 23.63 -21.50 -16.43
CA ASN A 261 23.16 -22.41 -15.38
C ASN A 261 22.11 -23.41 -15.89
N PRO A 262 22.49 -24.34 -16.79
CA PRO A 262 21.56 -25.28 -17.41
C PRO A 262 20.96 -26.28 -16.42
N LEU A 263 19.83 -26.87 -16.80
CA LEU A 263 19.21 -27.93 -16.02
C LEU A 263 20.03 -29.22 -16.13
N SER A 264 20.27 -29.88 -15.01
CA SER A 264 20.81 -31.23 -14.99
C SER A 264 19.77 -32.25 -15.53
N MET A 265 20.23 -33.44 -15.95
CA MET A 265 19.34 -34.51 -16.42
C MET A 265 18.23 -34.83 -15.42
N ARG A 266 18.56 -34.89 -14.12
CA ARG A 266 17.60 -35.14 -13.04
C ARG A 266 16.58 -34.02 -12.85
N GLU A 267 17.02 -32.78 -12.98
CA GLU A 267 16.11 -31.60 -12.91
C GLU A 267 15.16 -31.57 -14.09
N ARG A 268 15.63 -31.98 -15.30
CA ARG A 268 14.79 -32.07 -16.49
C ARG A 268 13.73 -33.17 -16.36
N GLU A 269 14.10 -34.37 -15.89
CA GLU A 269 13.15 -35.46 -15.61
C GLU A 269 12.08 -35.04 -14.59
N ILE A 270 12.47 -34.32 -13.54
CA ILE A 270 11.53 -33.79 -12.54
C ILE A 270 10.63 -32.71 -13.17
N LEU A 271 11.18 -31.80 -14.00
CA LEU A 271 10.41 -30.78 -14.71
C LEU A 271 9.30 -31.40 -15.55
N GLU A 272 9.61 -32.43 -16.34
CA GLU A 272 8.63 -33.16 -17.15
C GLU A 272 7.48 -33.71 -16.30
N MET A 273 7.79 -34.32 -15.17
CA MET A 273 6.77 -34.86 -14.26
C MET A 273 5.96 -33.77 -13.56
N VAL A 274 6.59 -32.64 -13.24
CA VAL A 274 5.91 -31.47 -12.68
C VAL A 274 4.95 -30.84 -13.70
N ILE A 275 5.37 -30.69 -14.96
CA ILE A 275 4.53 -30.23 -16.08
C ILE A 275 3.35 -31.20 -16.31
N ALA A 276 3.60 -32.52 -16.21
CA ALA A 276 2.58 -33.57 -16.33
C ALA A 276 1.59 -33.63 -15.15
N GLY A 277 1.67 -32.73 -14.19
CA GLY A 277 0.72 -32.66 -13.07
C GLY A 277 1.02 -33.61 -11.92
N LYS A 278 2.10 -34.38 -11.94
CA LYS A 278 2.43 -35.36 -10.89
C LYS A 278 2.66 -34.72 -9.52
N LYS A 279 2.18 -35.39 -8.45
CA LYS A 279 2.43 -34.96 -7.07
C LYS A 279 3.85 -35.37 -6.66
N ARG A 280 4.41 -34.70 -5.65
CA ARG A 280 5.79 -34.96 -5.15
C ARG A 280 6.00 -36.42 -4.80
N ARG A 281 5.04 -37.07 -4.17
CA ARG A 281 5.10 -38.49 -3.82
C ARG A 281 5.20 -39.39 -5.07
N GLU A 282 4.39 -39.11 -6.09
CA GLU A 282 4.42 -39.89 -7.35
C GLU A 282 5.75 -39.75 -8.08
N ILE A 283 6.36 -38.55 -8.01
CA ILE A 283 7.68 -38.26 -8.59
C ILE A 283 8.74 -39.05 -7.81
N ALA A 284 8.67 -39.05 -6.49
CA ALA A 284 9.59 -39.76 -5.62
C ALA A 284 9.55 -41.28 -5.88
N GLU A 285 8.37 -41.87 -5.96
CA GLU A 285 8.14 -43.29 -6.27
C GLU A 285 8.72 -43.63 -7.67
N LYS A 286 8.41 -42.84 -8.70
CA LYS A 286 8.86 -43.10 -10.07
C LYS A 286 10.37 -42.96 -10.26
N MET A 287 10.99 -42.04 -9.54
CA MET A 287 12.43 -41.81 -9.61
C MET A 287 13.26 -42.60 -8.60
N HIS A 288 12.62 -43.40 -7.75
CA HIS A 288 13.24 -44.10 -6.64
C HIS A 288 14.02 -43.18 -5.71
N LEU A 289 13.42 -42.02 -5.36
CA LEU A 289 13.99 -41.00 -4.49
C LEU A 289 13.11 -40.79 -3.24
N SER A 290 13.68 -40.18 -2.21
CA SER A 290 12.85 -39.69 -1.10
C SER A 290 12.08 -38.41 -1.50
N GLU A 291 10.90 -38.18 -0.88
CA GLU A 291 10.14 -36.94 -1.10
C GLU A 291 10.95 -35.69 -0.76
N ASN A 292 11.84 -35.76 0.24
CA ASN A 292 12.74 -34.65 0.57
C ASN A 292 13.78 -34.39 -0.50
N THR A 293 14.28 -35.45 -1.14
CA THR A 293 15.21 -35.32 -2.28
C THR A 293 14.50 -34.63 -3.47
N VAL A 294 13.28 -35.07 -3.80
CA VAL A 294 12.46 -34.42 -4.84
C VAL A 294 12.16 -32.96 -4.50
N LYS A 295 11.87 -32.64 -3.23
CA LYS A 295 11.69 -31.26 -2.75
C LYS A 295 12.92 -30.40 -3.02
N THR A 296 14.11 -30.94 -2.76
CA THR A 296 15.37 -30.23 -3.00
C THR A 296 15.58 -29.97 -4.49
N TYR A 297 15.44 -30.98 -5.34
CA TYR A 297 15.54 -30.82 -6.81
C TYR A 297 14.51 -29.82 -7.34
N THR A 298 13.25 -29.92 -6.90
CA THR A 298 12.20 -28.98 -7.33
C THR A 298 12.54 -27.53 -6.92
N ARG A 299 13.10 -27.34 -5.72
CA ARG A 299 13.53 -26.01 -5.27
C ARG A 299 14.67 -25.45 -6.13
N THR A 300 15.66 -26.28 -6.44
CA THR A 300 16.79 -25.88 -7.30
C THR A 300 16.31 -25.57 -8.72
N LEU A 301 15.46 -26.43 -9.28
CA LEU A 301 14.81 -26.26 -10.57
C LEU A 301 14.06 -24.92 -10.65
N TYR A 302 13.20 -24.64 -9.67
CA TYR A 302 12.45 -23.39 -9.63
C TYR A 302 13.36 -22.17 -9.51
N GLY A 303 14.44 -22.28 -8.73
CA GLY A 303 15.46 -21.24 -8.64
C GLY A 303 16.14 -20.94 -9.99
N LYS A 304 16.41 -21.97 -10.80
CA LYS A 304 17.00 -21.82 -12.15
C LYS A 304 16.02 -21.22 -13.17
N LEU A 305 14.72 -21.48 -13.01
CA LEU A 305 13.65 -20.93 -13.81
C LEU A 305 13.21 -19.53 -13.33
N GLY A 306 13.70 -19.06 -12.17
CA GLY A 306 13.30 -17.79 -11.58
C GLY A 306 11.89 -17.79 -10.99
N ILE A 307 11.32 -18.95 -10.68
CA ILE A 307 9.97 -19.14 -10.14
C ILE A 307 10.01 -19.67 -8.70
N SER A 308 8.90 -19.55 -7.99
CA SER A 308 8.78 -19.94 -6.57
C SER A 308 7.79 -21.08 -6.33
N CYS A 309 6.87 -21.31 -7.24
CA CYS A 309 5.80 -22.30 -7.10
C CYS A 309 5.42 -22.92 -8.46
N ARG A 310 4.56 -23.95 -8.39
CA ARG A 310 4.09 -24.67 -9.57
C ARG A 310 3.15 -23.85 -10.44
N GLU A 311 2.37 -23.00 -9.80
CA GLU A 311 1.44 -22.09 -10.47
C GLU A 311 2.20 -21.15 -11.41
N GLU A 312 3.34 -20.62 -10.97
CA GLU A 312 4.24 -19.77 -11.79
C GLU A 312 4.85 -20.56 -12.98
N LEU A 313 5.08 -21.87 -12.84
CA LEU A 313 5.52 -22.70 -13.96
C LEU A 313 4.46 -22.78 -15.07
N TYR A 314 3.19 -22.89 -14.71
CA TYR A 314 2.10 -22.85 -15.68
C TYR A 314 1.98 -21.47 -16.32
N GLU A 315 2.27 -20.41 -15.59
CA GLU A 315 2.30 -19.04 -16.14
C GLU A 315 3.44 -18.86 -17.17
N LEU A 316 4.62 -19.48 -16.95
CA LEU A 316 5.67 -19.51 -17.97
C LEU A 316 5.22 -20.22 -19.27
N LEU A 317 4.42 -21.27 -19.15
CA LEU A 317 3.83 -21.95 -20.31
C LEU A 317 2.81 -21.09 -21.05
N LEU A 318 2.22 -20.09 -20.39
CA LEU A 318 1.25 -19.17 -20.97
C LEU A 318 1.89 -17.96 -21.65
N GLN A 319 3.14 -17.63 -21.32
CA GLN A 319 3.85 -16.50 -21.94
C GLN A 319 4.10 -16.78 -23.42
N ASN A 320 3.58 -15.92 -24.30
CA ASN A 320 4.01 -15.95 -25.71
C ASN A 320 5.39 -15.31 -25.79
N ASN A 321 6.38 -16.08 -26.25
CA ASN A 321 7.66 -15.50 -26.66
C ASN A 321 7.37 -14.60 -27.86
N ALA A 322 7.33 -13.27 -27.63
CA ALA A 322 7.33 -12.28 -28.69
C ALA A 322 8.72 -12.18 -29.29
#